data_200b39df6d9791857fd90a009fabab8c
#
_entry.id   200b39df6d9791857fd90a009fabab8c
#
_cell.length_a   1.000
_cell.length_b   1.000
_cell.length_c   1.000
_cell.angle_alpha   90.00
_cell.angle_beta   90.00
_cell.angle_gamma   90.00
#
_symmetry.space_group_name_H-M   'P 1'
#
loop_
_entity.id
_entity.type
_entity.pdbx_description
1 polymer ?
#
loop_
_entity_poly.entity_id
_entity_poly.type
_entity_poly.pdbx_seq_one_letter_code
_entity_poly.pdbx_strand_id
1 'polypeptide(L)'
;MPDHLHLLCGTNDKEISVLDFVNQYKGKSTRVGWRYNIKGSLWQRKSYDHILRREENIQEVATYIVNNPVRSGLVEKWDQYPYSEFLDNFDL
;
A
#
# COMPACT_ATOMS: atom_id res chain seq x y z
N MET A 1 0.56 7.17 -4.28
CA MET A 1 1.19 8.51 -4.29
C MET A 1 2.49 8.43 -5.07
N PRO A 2 2.98 9.52 -5.64
CA PRO A 2 4.16 9.43 -6.53
C PRO A 2 5.43 8.93 -5.86
N ASP A 3 5.63 9.23 -4.58
CA ASP A 3 6.89 8.93 -3.88
C ASP A 3 6.72 7.95 -2.71
N HIS A 4 5.52 7.42 -2.50
CA HIS A 4 5.27 6.45 -1.44
C HIS A 4 4.05 5.59 -1.75
N LEU A 5 3.96 4.47 -1.04
CA LEU A 5 2.86 3.51 -1.16
C LEU A 5 2.14 3.37 0.18
N HIS A 6 0.83 3.44 0.13
CA HIS A 6 -0.04 3.08 1.25
C HIS A 6 -0.63 1.70 1.00
N LEU A 7 -0.53 0.82 1.99
CA LEU A 7 -1.09 -0.52 1.95
C LEU A 7 -1.97 -0.77 3.17
N LEU A 8 -3.16 -1.28 2.92
CA LEU A 8 -3.98 -1.91 3.96
C LEU A 8 -3.96 -3.41 3.70
N CYS A 9 -3.36 -4.16 4.59
CA CYS A 9 -3.19 -5.60 4.41
C CYS A 9 -3.28 -6.34 5.73
N GLY A 10 -3.55 -7.63 5.64
CA GLY A 10 -3.57 -8.51 6.78
C GLY A 10 -3.24 -9.93 6.35
N THR A 11 -3.09 -10.81 7.31
CA THR A 11 -2.85 -12.23 7.06
C THR A 11 -3.73 -13.09 7.95
N ASN A 12 -4.22 -14.18 7.40
CA ASN A 12 -4.92 -15.22 8.14
C ASN A 12 -3.96 -16.34 8.57
N ASP A 13 -2.72 -16.30 8.14
CA ASP A 13 -1.70 -17.29 8.44
C ASP A 13 -0.83 -16.79 9.60
N LYS A 14 -0.82 -17.56 10.70
CA LYS A 14 -0.03 -17.23 11.89
C LYS A 14 1.48 -17.37 11.66
N GLU A 15 1.90 -18.11 10.63
CA GLU A 15 3.31 -18.31 10.29
C GLU A 15 3.88 -17.19 9.44
N ILE A 16 3.02 -16.38 8.80
CA ILE A 16 3.42 -15.28 7.94
C ILE A 16 3.08 -13.97 8.64
N SER A 17 4.09 -13.20 8.98
CA SER A 17 3.89 -11.86 9.56
C SER A 17 3.70 -10.80 8.48
N VAL A 18 3.07 -9.68 8.83
CA VAL A 18 2.96 -8.51 7.95
C VAL A 18 4.34 -7.98 7.58
N LEU A 19 5.29 -8.02 8.51
CA LEU A 19 6.68 -7.61 8.24
C LEU A 19 7.33 -8.47 7.16
N ASP A 20 7.14 -9.80 7.22
CA ASP A 20 7.65 -10.71 6.19
C ASP A 20 7.05 -10.39 4.83
N PHE A 21 5.73 -10.14 4.78
CA PHE A 21 5.06 -9.75 3.55
C PHE A 21 5.65 -8.46 2.97
N VAL A 22 5.82 -7.43 3.79
CA VAL A 22 6.37 -6.14 3.36
C VAL A 22 7.80 -6.30 2.84
N ASN A 23 8.63 -7.07 3.53
CA ASN A 23 10.01 -7.31 3.11
C ASN A 23 10.07 -8.07 1.78
N GLN A 24 9.21 -9.07 1.58
CA GLN A 24 9.11 -9.78 0.30
C GLN A 24 8.61 -8.86 -0.82
N TYR A 25 7.62 -8.03 -0.54
CA TYR A 25 7.10 -7.07 -1.50
C TYR A 25 8.20 -6.09 -1.95
N LYS A 26 8.96 -5.54 -1.00
CA LYS A 26 10.08 -4.64 -1.29
C LYS A 26 11.15 -5.30 -2.14
N GLY A 27 11.52 -6.53 -1.82
CA GLY A 27 12.53 -7.28 -2.55
C GLY A 27 12.09 -7.62 -3.98
N LYS A 28 10.88 -8.11 -4.13
CA LYS A 28 10.33 -8.49 -5.44
C LYS A 28 10.13 -7.27 -6.34
N SER A 29 9.59 -6.19 -5.81
CA SER A 29 9.38 -4.95 -6.58
C SER A 29 10.69 -4.28 -6.98
N THR A 30 11.70 -4.34 -6.13
CA THR A 30 13.05 -3.85 -6.47
C THR A 30 13.61 -4.63 -7.67
N ARG A 31 13.50 -5.95 -7.68
CA ARG A 31 13.96 -6.79 -8.81
C ARG A 31 13.19 -6.50 -10.09
N VAL A 32 11.88 -6.25 -9.99
CA VAL A 32 11.09 -5.80 -11.15
C VAL A 32 11.61 -4.45 -11.65
N GLY A 33 11.92 -3.52 -10.73
CA GLY A 33 12.49 -2.22 -11.09
C GLY A 33 13.80 -2.34 -11.88
N TRP A 34 14.65 -3.29 -11.54
CA TRP A 34 15.89 -3.52 -12.27
C TRP A 34 15.67 -3.88 -13.74
N ARG A 35 14.56 -4.55 -14.06
CA ARG A 35 14.17 -4.84 -15.45
C ARG A 35 13.82 -3.58 -16.25
N TYR A 36 13.47 -2.51 -15.55
CA TYR A 36 13.12 -1.21 -16.15
C TYR A 36 14.21 -0.16 -15.94
N ASN A 37 15.47 -0.61 -15.75
CA ASN A 37 16.66 0.24 -15.61
C ASN A 37 16.70 1.07 -14.31
N ILE A 38 15.89 0.75 -13.33
CA ILE A 38 16.01 1.31 -11.99
C ILE A 38 17.11 0.54 -11.27
N LYS A 39 18.15 1.24 -10.80
CA LYS A 39 19.30 0.61 -10.16
C LYS A 39 19.24 0.77 -8.64
N GLY A 40 19.79 -0.23 -7.93
CA GLY A 40 19.88 -0.19 -6.48
C GLY A 40 18.57 -0.47 -5.78
N SER A 41 18.45 -0.02 -4.54
CA SER A 41 17.23 -0.20 -3.74
C SER A 41 16.15 0.78 -4.17
N LEU A 42 14.94 0.25 -4.42
CA LEU A 42 13.78 1.06 -4.74
C LEU A 42 13.18 1.72 -3.49
N TRP A 43 13.29 1.07 -2.34
CA TRP A 43 12.59 1.45 -1.12
C TRP A 43 13.53 2.00 -0.06
N GLN A 44 13.01 2.87 0.79
CA GLN A 44 13.68 3.26 2.02
C GLN A 44 13.76 2.06 2.98
N ARG A 45 14.76 2.06 3.86
CA ARG A 45 14.97 0.96 4.82
C ARG A 45 13.82 0.78 5.79
N LYS A 46 13.21 1.89 6.21
CA LYS A 46 12.12 1.87 7.21
C LYS A 46 10.78 2.02 6.54
N SER A 47 9.78 1.38 7.14
CA SER A 47 8.38 1.55 6.80
C SER A 47 7.65 2.10 8.01
N TYR A 48 6.61 2.90 7.76
CA TYR A 48 5.69 3.32 8.81
C TYR A 48 4.51 2.36 8.80
N ASP A 49 4.22 1.76 9.94
CA ASP A 49 3.14 0.81 10.08
C ASP A 49 2.21 1.21 11.23
N HIS A 50 0.96 0.83 11.10
CA HIS A 50 -0.07 0.98 12.11
C HIS A 50 -0.92 -0.29 12.15
N ILE A 51 -0.94 -0.94 13.30
CA ILE A 51 -1.76 -2.14 13.50
C ILE A 51 -3.18 -1.69 13.86
N LEU A 52 -4.16 -2.07 13.02
CA LEU A 52 -5.55 -1.73 13.27
C LEU A 52 -6.09 -2.55 14.44
N ARG A 53 -6.72 -1.86 15.38
CA ARG A 53 -7.41 -2.48 16.51
C ARG A 53 -8.85 -2.83 16.12
N ARG A 54 -9.50 -3.67 16.93
CA ARG A 54 -10.88 -4.10 16.68
C ARG A 54 -11.87 -2.96 16.59
N GLU A 55 -11.66 -1.90 17.38
CA GLU A 55 -12.52 -0.72 17.42
C GLU A 55 -12.30 0.22 16.22
N GLU A 56 -11.24 0.02 15.44
CA GLU A 56 -10.99 0.82 14.25
C GLU A 56 -11.79 0.28 13.06
N ASN A 57 -12.38 1.19 12.31
CA ASN A 57 -13.18 0.84 11.14
C ASN A 57 -12.27 0.68 9.92
N ILE A 58 -12.12 -0.56 9.45
CA ILE A 58 -11.31 -0.89 8.28
C ILE A 58 -11.80 -0.14 7.04
N GLN A 59 -13.12 0.00 6.89
CA GLN A 59 -13.74 0.73 5.79
C GLN A 59 -13.30 2.20 5.76
N GLU A 60 -13.26 2.85 6.91
CA GLU A 60 -12.80 4.25 7.01
C GLU A 60 -11.32 4.38 6.65
N VAL A 61 -10.48 3.45 7.11
CA VAL A 61 -9.06 3.42 6.78
C VAL A 61 -8.85 3.22 5.27
N ALA A 62 -9.56 2.26 4.67
CA ALA A 62 -9.51 2.02 3.23
C ALA A 62 -9.93 3.26 2.45
N THR A 63 -11.02 3.90 2.84
CA THR A 63 -11.50 5.15 2.24
C THR A 63 -10.46 6.26 2.34
N TYR A 64 -9.84 6.41 3.51
CA TYR A 64 -8.78 7.40 3.71
C TYR A 64 -7.61 7.18 2.75
N ILE A 65 -7.17 5.93 2.58
CA ILE A 65 -6.05 5.57 1.70
C ILE A 65 -6.37 5.91 0.24
N VAL A 66 -7.53 5.47 -0.26
CA VAL A 66 -7.86 5.68 -1.68
C VAL A 66 -8.15 7.14 -2.01
N ASN A 67 -8.57 7.95 -1.04
CA ASN A 67 -8.78 9.38 -1.22
C ASN A 67 -7.51 10.22 -1.06
N ASN A 68 -6.38 9.61 -0.76
CA ASN A 68 -5.11 10.32 -0.61
C ASN A 68 -4.73 11.12 -1.87
N PRO A 69 -4.84 10.56 -3.10
CA PRO A 69 -4.58 11.34 -4.31
C PRO A 69 -5.55 12.52 -4.50
N VAL A 70 -6.79 12.39 -4.03
CA VAL A 70 -7.77 13.48 -4.09
C VAL A 70 -7.36 14.60 -3.13
N ARG A 71 -7.03 14.27 -1.89
CA ARG A 71 -6.57 15.25 -0.89
C ARG A 71 -5.28 15.96 -1.32
N SER A 72 -4.44 15.27 -2.07
CA SER A 72 -3.18 15.82 -2.59
C SER A 72 -3.35 16.62 -3.87
N GLY A 73 -4.56 16.71 -4.40
CA GLY A 73 -4.87 17.47 -5.61
C GLY A 73 -4.42 16.82 -6.92
N LEU A 74 -4.08 15.52 -6.91
CA LEU A 74 -3.64 14.81 -8.11
C LEU A 74 -4.80 14.43 -9.02
N VAL A 75 -5.95 14.10 -8.44
CA VAL A 75 -7.18 13.73 -9.14
C VAL A 75 -8.39 14.34 -8.43
N GLU A 76 -9.53 14.42 -9.11
CA GLU A 76 -10.77 14.93 -8.54
C GLU A 76 -11.55 13.85 -7.79
N LYS A 77 -11.49 12.60 -8.29
CA LYS A 77 -12.17 11.44 -7.71
C LYS A 77 -11.17 10.31 -7.48
N TRP A 78 -11.39 9.51 -6.43
CA TRP A 78 -10.48 8.44 -6.04
C TRP A 78 -10.25 7.41 -7.14
N ASP A 79 -11.27 7.10 -7.94
CA ASP A 79 -11.20 6.10 -9.01
C ASP A 79 -10.48 6.60 -10.28
N GLN A 80 -10.13 7.86 -10.34
CA GLN A 80 -9.34 8.43 -11.42
C GLN A 80 -7.85 8.20 -11.28
N TYR A 81 -7.38 7.79 -10.09
CA TYR A 81 -5.97 7.54 -9.85
C TYR A 81 -5.61 6.11 -10.28
N PRO A 82 -4.75 5.94 -11.32
CA PRO A 82 -4.54 4.63 -11.94
C PRO A 82 -3.72 3.65 -11.08
N TYR A 83 -3.08 4.13 -10.02
CA TYR A 83 -2.18 3.35 -9.17
C TYR A 83 -2.82 2.95 -7.84
N SER A 84 -4.15 2.99 -7.76
CA SER A 84 -4.92 2.50 -6.62
C SER A 84 -5.70 1.26 -7.01
N GLU A 85 -5.73 0.26 -6.13
CA GLU A 85 -6.40 -1.01 -6.40
C GLU A 85 -6.94 -1.63 -5.13
N PHE A 86 -8.05 -2.33 -5.26
CA PHE A 86 -8.63 -3.19 -4.24
C PHE A 86 -8.51 -4.64 -4.65
N LEU A 87 -8.02 -5.47 -3.75
CA LEU A 87 -7.99 -6.93 -3.93
C LEU A 87 -9.16 -7.61 -3.22
N ASP A 88 -9.80 -6.90 -2.27
CA ASP A 88 -10.99 -7.35 -1.57
C ASP A 88 -12.18 -6.43 -1.90
N ASN A 89 -13.38 -6.92 -1.60
CA ASN A 89 -14.59 -6.15 -1.81
C ASN A 89 -14.79 -5.14 -0.69
N PHE A 90 -14.39 -3.90 -0.94
CA PHE A 90 -14.72 -2.77 -0.10
C PHE A 90 -15.83 -1.95 -0.75
N ASP A 91 -16.76 -1.53 0.08
CA ASP A 91 -17.90 -0.73 -0.33
C ASP A 91 -17.60 0.74 -0.02
N LEU A 92 -17.09 1.44 -1.02
CA LEU A 92 -16.64 2.83 -0.86
C LEU A 92 -17.66 3.84 -1.37
#